data_33545d8f3b50b566fdcc85f2d68f789c
#
_entry.id   33545d8f3b50b566fdcc85f2d68f789c
#
_cell.length_a   1.000
_cell.length_b   1.000
_cell.length_c   1.000
_cell.angle_alpha   90.00
_cell.angle_beta   90.00
_cell.angle_gamma   90.00
#
_symmetry.space_group_name_H-M   'P 1'
#
loop_
_entity.id
_entity.type
_entity.pdbx_description
1 polymer ?
#
loop_
_entity_poly.entity_id
_entity_poly.type
_entity_poly.pdbx_seq_one_letter_code
_entity_poly.pdbx_strand_id
1 'polypeptide(L)'
;MPINIEFFIEQKYDQLHYSEVIKTEPLYSGYCSSNKTFEMLLAIMHQEFNGLFKFMYSKFRSNGHYNAGYIRQLLEYIGLYTDMNRVLKGTKYAFEINGEYKRLIDQSLSFLQEYNGSPIPSDLLQIELLDYEPIFTMHQSISIPTPSTAETRRCQIKLIGEGSYAQVFKYKDEFYNKNFIIKRAQKNLSKKELERFKREYEVMRQLHSPHVLEVYRYDETRHEYYAEYADETLLRYISHNPDLDIYKRKSICNQLFRCLSYVHSKGYLHRDLSFTNILLVHYEDGNSMVKLSDFGLVKEPDSTLTSIDSEIKGSLNDSNLRVIGFTKAIPHN
;
A
#
# COMPACT_ATOMS: atom_id res chain seq x y z
N MET A 1 -2.53 9.07 36.92
CA MET A 1 -1.37 8.28 36.52
C MET A 1 -1.32 8.25 35.02
N PRO A 2 -0.17 8.39 34.36
CA PRO A 2 -0.10 8.21 32.92
C PRO A 2 -0.50 6.76 32.56
N ILE A 3 -1.38 6.61 31.57
CA ILE A 3 -1.81 5.31 31.07
C ILE A 3 -0.60 4.61 30.44
N ASN A 4 -0.31 3.37 30.88
CA ASN A 4 0.67 2.55 30.18
C ASN A 4 0.05 2.09 28.86
N ILE A 5 0.50 2.67 27.77
CA ILE A 5 -0.05 2.48 26.42
C ILE A 5 0.10 1.03 25.96
N GLU A 6 1.23 0.39 26.24
CA GLU A 6 1.46 -1.01 25.84
C GLU A 6 0.56 -1.96 26.59
N PHE A 7 0.39 -1.76 27.89
CA PHE A 7 -0.58 -2.52 28.69
C PHE A 7 -2.03 -2.30 28.21
N PHE A 8 -2.40 -1.08 27.84
CA PHE A 8 -3.72 -0.80 27.26
C PHE A 8 -3.96 -1.57 25.97
N ILE A 9 -2.97 -1.63 25.08
CA ILE A 9 -3.03 -2.37 23.80
C ILE A 9 -3.22 -3.88 24.09
N GLU A 10 -2.42 -4.45 24.97
CA GLU A 10 -2.52 -5.85 25.37
C GLU A 10 -3.89 -6.18 25.96
N GLN A 11 -4.38 -5.34 26.88
CA GLN A 11 -5.71 -5.50 27.48
C GLN A 11 -6.82 -5.51 26.43
N LYS A 12 -6.75 -4.62 25.42
CA LYS A 12 -7.75 -4.57 24.35
C LYS A 12 -7.69 -5.83 23.47
N TYR A 13 -6.52 -6.35 23.21
CA TYR A 13 -6.34 -7.58 22.45
C TYR A 13 -6.91 -8.80 23.20
N ASP A 14 -6.59 -8.94 24.49
CA ASP A 14 -7.05 -10.05 25.32
C ASP A 14 -8.57 -10.05 25.48
N GLN A 15 -9.20 -8.87 25.54
CA GLN A 15 -10.65 -8.73 25.63
C GLN A 15 -11.40 -9.24 24.40
N LEU A 16 -10.77 -9.25 23.21
CA LEU A 16 -11.43 -9.72 21.99
C LEU A 16 -11.63 -11.24 21.96
N HIS A 17 -10.82 -12.02 22.67
CA HIS A 17 -10.86 -13.50 22.64
C HIS A 17 -10.94 -14.06 21.19
N TYR A 18 -10.24 -13.41 20.25
CA TYR A 18 -10.35 -13.70 18.84
C TYR A 18 -9.69 -15.04 18.50
N SER A 19 -10.44 -15.95 17.85
CA SER A 19 -9.99 -17.31 17.55
C SER A 19 -9.97 -17.64 16.05
N GLU A 20 -10.41 -16.70 15.20
CA GLU A 20 -10.44 -16.92 13.76
C GLU A 20 -9.09 -16.63 13.09
N VAL A 21 -8.91 -17.17 11.88
CA VAL A 21 -7.72 -16.86 11.06
C VAL A 21 -7.81 -15.44 10.55
N ILE A 22 -6.78 -14.63 10.84
CA ILE A 22 -6.73 -13.21 10.46
C ILE A 22 -6.07 -13.10 9.08
N LYS A 23 -6.89 -12.95 8.04
CA LYS A 23 -6.44 -12.85 6.64
C LYS A 23 -5.79 -11.51 6.33
N THR A 24 -6.13 -10.48 7.10
CA THR A 24 -5.63 -9.10 6.94
C THR A 24 -4.32 -8.85 7.71
N GLU A 25 -3.83 -9.83 8.48
CA GLU A 25 -2.55 -9.71 9.21
C GLU A 25 -1.39 -9.24 8.33
N PRO A 26 -1.18 -9.77 7.10
CA PRO A 26 -0.08 -9.33 6.26
C PRO A 26 -0.13 -7.85 5.89
N LEU A 27 -1.33 -7.23 5.89
CA LEU A 27 -1.49 -5.80 5.56
C LEU A 27 -0.96 -4.87 6.65
N TYR A 28 -0.79 -5.36 7.87
CA TYR A 28 -0.34 -4.59 9.03
C TYR A 28 1.01 -5.05 9.56
N SER A 29 1.57 -6.10 8.99
CA SER A 29 2.91 -6.60 9.35
C SER A 29 3.95 -5.50 9.10
N GLY A 30 4.69 -5.14 10.15
CA GLY A 30 5.70 -4.07 10.07
C GLY A 30 5.19 -2.65 10.31
N TYR A 31 3.89 -2.43 10.47
CA TYR A 31 3.31 -1.12 10.84
C TYR A 31 3.91 -0.56 12.14
N CYS A 32 4.10 -1.43 13.11
CA CYS A 32 4.73 -1.08 14.36
C CYS A 32 5.67 -2.20 14.82
N SER A 33 6.88 -2.21 14.30
CA SER A 33 7.91 -3.23 14.58
C SER A 33 8.23 -3.43 16.08
N SER A 34 7.71 -2.57 16.97
CA SER A 34 7.86 -2.67 18.42
C SER A 34 6.67 -3.32 19.12
N ASN A 35 5.52 -3.54 18.44
CA ASN A 35 4.33 -4.10 19.09
C ASN A 35 3.45 -4.86 18.10
N LYS A 36 3.66 -6.18 18.04
CA LYS A 36 2.87 -7.08 17.18
C LYS A 36 1.40 -7.17 17.61
N THR A 37 1.11 -7.02 18.89
CA THR A 37 -0.27 -7.03 19.41
C THR A 37 -1.08 -5.88 18.84
N PHE A 38 -0.44 -4.72 18.67
CA PHE A 38 -1.09 -3.57 18.02
C PHE A 38 -1.38 -3.82 16.54
N GLU A 39 -0.43 -4.37 15.80
CA GLU A 39 -0.60 -4.77 14.40
C GLU A 39 -1.76 -5.75 14.25
N MET A 40 -1.83 -6.73 15.14
CA MET A 40 -2.88 -7.73 15.16
C MET A 40 -4.26 -7.12 15.44
N LEU A 41 -4.37 -6.17 16.38
CA LEU A 41 -5.61 -5.42 16.65
C LEU A 41 -6.12 -4.68 15.41
N LEU A 42 -5.23 -3.98 14.69
CA LEU A 42 -5.60 -3.29 13.44
C LEU A 42 -6.08 -4.29 12.39
N ALA A 43 -5.40 -5.43 12.26
CA ALA A 43 -5.77 -6.48 11.32
C ALA A 43 -7.14 -7.07 11.64
N ILE A 44 -7.41 -7.41 12.90
CA ILE A 44 -8.71 -7.92 13.35
C ILE A 44 -9.82 -6.90 13.06
N MET A 45 -9.66 -5.65 13.48
CA MET A 45 -10.65 -4.60 13.22
C MET A 45 -10.93 -4.42 11.73
N HIS A 46 -9.90 -4.50 10.89
CA HIS A 46 -10.07 -4.42 9.45
C HIS A 46 -10.92 -5.58 8.91
N GLN A 47 -10.55 -6.82 9.26
CA GLN A 47 -11.28 -8.01 8.83
C GLN A 47 -12.74 -7.95 9.25
N GLU A 48 -13.01 -7.58 10.49
CA GLU A 48 -14.35 -7.50 11.04
C GLU A 48 -15.19 -6.38 10.41
N PHE A 49 -14.64 -5.19 10.22
CA PHE A 49 -15.34 -4.13 9.50
C PHE A 49 -15.73 -4.56 8.09
N ASN A 50 -14.81 -5.17 7.34
CA ASN A 50 -15.13 -5.67 6.00
C ASN A 50 -16.21 -6.74 6.01
N GLY A 51 -16.13 -7.71 6.92
CA GLY A 51 -17.13 -8.77 7.07
C GLY A 51 -18.52 -8.22 7.40
N LEU A 52 -18.59 -7.33 8.39
CA LEU A 52 -19.83 -6.74 8.88
C LEU A 52 -20.47 -5.80 7.84
N PHE A 53 -19.69 -4.98 7.15
CA PHE A 53 -20.21 -4.12 6.07
C PHE A 53 -20.61 -4.92 4.82
N LYS A 54 -19.88 -5.96 4.43
CA LYS A 54 -20.33 -6.90 3.37
C LYS A 54 -21.68 -7.49 3.70
N PHE A 55 -21.88 -7.93 4.93
CA PHE A 55 -23.16 -8.46 5.38
C PHE A 55 -24.25 -7.38 5.39
N MET A 56 -23.97 -6.17 5.87
CA MET A 56 -24.91 -5.04 5.83
C MET A 56 -25.35 -4.75 4.39
N TYR A 57 -24.42 -4.70 3.43
CA TYR A 57 -24.76 -4.49 2.02
C TYR A 57 -25.59 -5.63 1.43
N SER A 58 -25.36 -6.88 1.84
CA SER A 58 -26.19 -8.00 1.43
C SER A 58 -27.63 -7.87 1.94
N LYS A 59 -27.79 -7.40 3.18
CA LYS A 59 -29.12 -7.13 3.78
C LYS A 59 -29.80 -5.92 3.15
N PHE A 60 -29.07 -4.87 2.84
CA PHE A 60 -29.57 -3.71 2.11
C PHE A 60 -30.20 -4.12 0.77
N ARG A 61 -29.54 -5.03 0.03
CA ARG A 61 -30.02 -5.52 -1.27
C ARG A 61 -31.16 -6.55 -1.16
N SER A 62 -31.37 -7.17 -0.01
CA SER A 62 -32.38 -8.23 0.18
C SER A 62 -33.64 -7.75 0.88
N ASN A 63 -33.59 -7.54 2.18
CA ASN A 63 -34.74 -7.23 3.01
C ASN A 63 -34.68 -5.84 3.69
N GLY A 64 -33.60 -5.09 3.49
CA GLY A 64 -33.44 -3.76 4.04
C GLY A 64 -33.38 -3.71 5.58
N HIS A 65 -33.10 -4.84 6.26
CA HIS A 65 -33.09 -4.92 7.71
C HIS A 65 -31.80 -5.58 8.23
N TYR A 66 -31.07 -4.88 9.12
CA TYR A 66 -29.83 -5.37 9.72
C TYR A 66 -30.12 -6.02 11.07
N ASN A 67 -29.60 -7.22 11.27
CA ASN A 67 -29.93 -8.07 12.41
C ASN A 67 -29.24 -7.60 13.70
N ALA A 68 -29.92 -7.66 14.83
CA ALA A 68 -29.44 -7.19 16.14
C ALA A 68 -28.10 -7.81 16.58
N GLY A 69 -27.86 -9.11 16.27
CA GLY A 69 -26.57 -9.76 16.58
C GLY A 69 -25.38 -9.10 15.88
N TYR A 70 -25.50 -8.86 14.58
CA TYR A 70 -24.46 -8.18 13.79
C TYR A 70 -24.34 -6.69 14.12
N ILE A 71 -25.44 -6.05 14.55
CA ILE A 71 -25.41 -4.67 15.06
C ILE A 71 -24.53 -4.60 16.30
N ARG A 72 -24.76 -5.47 17.29
CA ARG A 72 -23.94 -5.49 18.51
C ARG A 72 -22.47 -5.69 18.21
N GLN A 73 -22.15 -6.62 17.32
CA GLN A 73 -20.79 -6.89 16.88
C GLN A 73 -20.17 -5.67 16.20
N LEU A 74 -20.89 -5.00 15.30
CA LEU A 74 -20.39 -3.79 14.63
C LEU A 74 -20.17 -2.65 15.65
N LEU A 75 -21.09 -2.44 16.57
CA LEU A 75 -20.96 -1.42 17.62
C LEU A 75 -19.79 -1.71 18.57
N GLU A 76 -19.51 -2.98 18.88
CA GLU A 76 -18.35 -3.40 19.65
C GLU A 76 -17.03 -3.00 18.96
N TYR A 77 -16.87 -3.30 17.66
CA TYR A 77 -15.67 -2.91 16.91
C TYR A 77 -15.56 -1.41 16.68
N ILE A 78 -16.68 -0.70 16.52
CA ILE A 78 -16.68 0.77 16.47
C ILE A 78 -16.25 1.35 17.84
N GLY A 79 -16.72 0.78 18.92
CA GLY A 79 -16.30 1.15 20.27
C GLY A 79 -14.82 0.92 20.51
N LEU A 80 -14.30 -0.25 20.11
CA LEU A 80 -12.88 -0.56 20.18
C LEU A 80 -12.04 0.44 19.38
N TYR A 81 -12.40 0.70 18.12
CA TYR A 81 -11.75 1.69 17.28
C TYR A 81 -11.72 3.07 17.93
N THR A 82 -12.88 3.52 18.44
CA THR A 82 -13.04 4.85 19.05
C THR A 82 -12.17 5.00 20.30
N ASP A 83 -12.15 3.98 21.16
CA ASP A 83 -11.34 3.97 22.38
C ASP A 83 -9.85 3.99 22.05
N MET A 84 -9.42 3.12 21.12
CA MET A 84 -8.03 3.06 20.70
C MET A 84 -7.60 4.39 20.06
N ASN A 85 -8.39 4.94 19.14
CA ASN A 85 -8.07 6.21 18.49
C ASN A 85 -7.95 7.35 19.50
N ARG A 86 -8.84 7.39 20.51
CA ARG A 86 -8.81 8.41 21.56
C ARG A 86 -7.57 8.29 22.47
N VAL A 87 -7.26 7.08 22.95
CA VAL A 87 -6.18 6.84 23.92
C VAL A 87 -4.80 6.93 23.25
N LEU A 88 -4.69 6.47 22.02
CA LEU A 88 -3.41 6.44 21.30
C LEU A 88 -3.08 7.75 20.57
N LYS A 89 -4.00 8.71 20.56
CA LYS A 89 -3.79 10.04 19.96
C LYS A 89 -2.55 10.72 20.57
N GLY A 90 -1.65 11.19 19.72
CA GLY A 90 -0.40 11.84 20.15
C GLY A 90 0.70 10.90 20.62
N THR A 91 0.50 9.59 20.57
CA THR A 91 1.53 8.58 20.84
C THR A 91 2.17 8.07 19.56
N LYS A 92 3.21 7.24 19.68
CA LYS A 92 3.82 6.53 18.53
C LYS A 92 2.86 5.52 17.86
N TYR A 93 1.74 5.21 18.51
CA TYR A 93 0.69 4.29 18.02
C TYR A 93 -0.54 5.04 17.46
N ALA A 94 -0.45 6.35 17.28
CA ALA A 94 -1.53 7.13 16.68
C ALA A 94 -1.83 6.63 15.25
N PHE A 95 -3.10 6.41 14.95
CA PHE A 95 -3.54 5.92 13.66
C PHE A 95 -4.84 6.61 13.22
N GLU A 96 -5.12 6.55 11.93
CA GLU A 96 -6.38 7.03 11.34
C GLU A 96 -7.03 5.92 10.51
N ILE A 97 -8.35 5.95 10.43
CA ILE A 97 -9.10 5.09 9.53
C ILE A 97 -9.31 5.80 8.19
N ASN A 98 -9.40 5.04 7.11
CA ASN A 98 -9.77 5.54 5.78
C ASN A 98 -11.04 6.40 5.85
N GLY A 99 -11.04 7.55 5.17
CA GLY A 99 -12.11 8.54 5.26
C GLY A 99 -13.49 8.03 4.80
N GLU A 100 -13.54 7.08 3.87
CA GLU A 100 -14.80 6.46 3.44
C GLU A 100 -15.36 5.52 4.49
N TYR A 101 -14.51 4.70 5.11
CA TYR A 101 -14.90 3.86 6.25
C TYR A 101 -15.39 4.71 7.42
N LYS A 102 -14.72 5.83 7.70
CA LYS A 102 -15.16 6.75 8.74
C LYS A 102 -16.57 7.27 8.47
N ARG A 103 -16.84 7.74 7.25
CA ARG A 103 -18.18 8.23 6.87
C ARG A 103 -19.24 7.12 6.97
N LEU A 104 -18.92 5.89 6.56
CA LEU A 104 -19.82 4.76 6.68
C LEU A 104 -20.10 4.39 8.14
N ILE A 105 -19.08 4.43 9.01
CA ILE A 105 -19.22 4.23 10.45
C ILE A 105 -20.13 5.32 11.05
N ASP A 106 -19.87 6.58 10.75
CA ASP A 106 -20.63 7.72 11.25
C ASP A 106 -22.10 7.63 10.81
N GLN A 107 -22.37 7.27 9.55
CA GLN A 107 -23.73 7.03 9.06
C GLN A 107 -24.36 5.83 9.78
N SER A 108 -23.64 4.73 9.96
CA SER A 108 -24.13 3.53 10.63
C SER A 108 -24.59 3.83 12.04
N LEU A 109 -23.83 4.62 12.81
CA LEU A 109 -24.20 5.04 14.16
C LEU A 109 -25.50 5.82 14.21
N SER A 110 -25.92 6.48 13.14
CA SER A 110 -27.14 7.27 13.11
C SER A 110 -28.44 6.43 13.09
N PHE A 111 -28.39 5.17 12.61
CA PHE A 111 -29.59 4.34 12.46
C PHE A 111 -29.53 2.99 13.17
N LEU A 112 -28.35 2.53 13.63
CA LEU A 112 -28.22 1.24 14.29
C LEU A 112 -28.84 1.25 15.70
N GLN A 113 -29.70 0.26 15.97
CA GLN A 113 -30.35 0.04 17.27
C GLN A 113 -29.98 -1.35 17.80
N GLU A 114 -29.43 -1.40 18.99
CA GLU A 114 -28.79 -2.58 19.56
C GLU A 114 -29.74 -3.78 19.78
N TYR A 115 -31.02 -3.52 20.14
CA TYR A 115 -31.89 -4.57 20.68
C TYR A 115 -32.81 -5.26 19.67
N ASN A 116 -33.31 -4.57 18.66
CA ASN A 116 -34.35 -5.10 17.77
C ASN A 116 -33.91 -5.28 16.30
N GLY A 117 -32.63 -5.03 16.01
CA GLY A 117 -32.21 -4.82 14.62
C GLY A 117 -32.65 -3.45 14.11
N SER A 118 -32.21 -3.07 12.93
CA SER A 118 -32.48 -1.74 12.38
C SER A 118 -32.86 -1.81 10.91
N PRO A 119 -33.86 -1.03 10.48
CA PRO A 119 -34.05 -0.81 9.06
C PRO A 119 -32.82 -0.06 8.50
N ILE A 120 -32.35 -0.51 7.35
CA ILE A 120 -31.22 0.13 6.67
C ILE A 120 -31.77 1.28 5.82
N PRO A 121 -31.27 2.52 5.95
CA PRO A 121 -31.75 3.65 5.18
C PRO A 121 -31.47 3.48 3.68
N SER A 122 -32.36 3.99 2.83
CA SER A 122 -32.25 3.87 1.36
C SER A 122 -31.05 4.62 0.78
N ASP A 123 -30.53 5.58 1.51
CA ASP A 123 -29.34 6.40 1.18
C ASP A 123 -28.06 5.89 1.84
N LEU A 124 -28.05 4.59 2.26
CA LEU A 124 -26.84 3.98 2.82
C LEU A 124 -25.63 4.19 1.90
N LEU A 125 -24.58 4.77 2.45
CA LEU A 125 -23.32 4.95 1.74
C LEU A 125 -22.74 3.59 1.35
N GLN A 126 -22.49 3.39 0.07
CA GLN A 126 -21.82 2.21 -0.44
C GLN A 126 -20.39 2.59 -0.85
N ILE A 127 -19.43 2.07 -0.10
CA ILE A 127 -18.00 2.25 -0.38
C ILE A 127 -17.41 0.97 -0.98
N GLU A 128 -16.31 1.10 -1.66
CA GLU A 128 -15.46 -0.06 -2.00
C GLU A 128 -14.77 -0.57 -0.74
N LEU A 129 -15.03 -1.83 -0.39
CA LEU A 129 -14.37 -2.45 0.77
C LEU A 129 -12.98 -2.94 0.37
N LEU A 130 -11.98 -2.47 1.09
CA LEU A 130 -10.57 -2.73 0.80
C LEU A 130 -10.14 -4.07 1.43
N ASP A 131 -10.09 -5.13 0.64
CA ASP A 131 -9.65 -6.45 1.12
C ASP A 131 -8.11 -6.63 1.07
N TYR A 132 -7.42 -5.85 0.24
CA TYR A 132 -5.98 -6.00 -0.05
C TYR A 132 -5.17 -4.75 0.27
N GLU A 133 -5.79 -3.70 0.79
CA GLU A 133 -5.15 -2.46 1.22
C GLU A 133 -5.56 -2.15 2.66
N PRO A 134 -4.63 -1.63 3.50
CA PRO A 134 -4.96 -1.31 4.88
C PRO A 134 -5.98 -0.18 4.97
N ILE A 135 -7.00 -0.37 5.82
CA ILE A 135 -7.97 0.69 6.13
C ILE A 135 -7.49 1.62 7.25
N PHE A 136 -6.51 1.18 8.04
CA PHE A 136 -5.88 2.00 9.06
C PHE A 136 -4.49 2.44 8.61
N THR A 137 -4.12 3.68 8.92
CA THR A 137 -2.80 4.25 8.61
C THR A 137 -2.21 4.90 9.86
N MET A 138 -0.92 4.65 10.11
CA MET A 138 -0.20 5.27 11.23
C MET A 138 0.41 6.61 10.81
N HIS A 139 0.38 7.57 11.73
CA HIS A 139 1.12 8.82 11.57
C HIS A 139 2.56 8.63 12.03
N GLN A 140 3.47 8.45 11.07
CA GLN A 140 4.90 8.55 11.31
C GLN A 140 5.39 9.92 10.87
N SER A 141 6.43 10.44 11.51
CA SER A 141 7.05 11.71 11.12
C SER A 141 8.50 11.49 10.71
N ILE A 142 8.93 12.21 9.69
CA ILE A 142 10.32 12.29 9.25
C ILE A 142 10.85 13.70 9.45
N SER A 143 12.15 13.82 9.65
CA SER A 143 12.84 15.09 9.70
C SER A 143 13.56 15.32 8.38
N ILE A 144 13.19 16.38 7.65
CA ILE A 144 13.83 16.75 6.40
C ILE A 144 14.75 17.95 6.68
N PRO A 145 16.08 17.87 6.43
CA PRO A 145 16.96 19.00 6.56
C PRO A 145 16.61 20.07 5.51
N THR A 146 16.47 21.30 5.95
CA THR A 146 16.22 22.45 5.07
C THR A 146 17.56 23.05 4.61
N PRO A 147 17.77 23.37 3.34
CA PRO A 147 19.06 23.84 2.82
C PRO A 147 19.50 25.19 3.37
N SER A 148 18.60 26.01 3.91
CA SER A 148 18.87 27.42 4.27
C SER A 148 18.91 27.74 5.77
N THR A 149 18.47 26.81 6.62
CA THR A 149 18.47 26.99 8.09
C THR A 149 18.74 25.67 8.75
N ALA A 150 19.45 25.67 9.90
CA ALA A 150 19.67 24.47 10.71
C ALA A 150 18.37 23.87 11.30
N GLU A 151 17.23 24.29 10.81
CA GLU A 151 15.90 23.83 11.23
C GLU A 151 15.50 22.54 10.48
N THR A 152 15.24 21.53 11.26
CA THR A 152 14.73 20.25 10.75
C THR A 152 13.21 20.30 10.72
N ARG A 153 12.62 20.26 9.55
CA ARG A 153 11.14 20.18 9.42
C ARG A 153 10.67 18.75 9.64
N ARG A 154 9.61 18.62 10.41
CA ARG A 154 8.93 17.33 10.61
C ARG A 154 7.78 17.25 9.61
N CYS A 155 7.85 16.27 8.70
CA CYS A 155 6.76 15.93 7.79
C CYS A 155 6.06 14.66 8.27
N GLN A 156 4.73 14.67 8.23
CA GLN A 156 3.96 13.46 8.47
C GLN A 156 4.12 12.51 7.28
N ILE A 157 4.40 11.25 7.56
CA ILE A 157 4.46 10.20 6.56
C ILE A 157 3.28 9.23 6.73
N LYS A 158 2.70 8.80 5.60
CA LYS A 158 1.62 7.83 5.53
C LYS A 158 2.12 6.57 4.84
N LEU A 159 1.97 5.41 5.46
CA LEU A 159 2.25 4.13 4.81
C LEU A 159 1.21 3.93 3.69
N ILE A 160 1.67 3.64 2.48
CA ILE A 160 0.83 3.43 1.30
C ILE A 160 1.07 2.08 0.62
N GLY A 161 2.11 1.36 1.01
CA GLY A 161 2.40 0.04 0.49
C GLY A 161 3.38 -0.70 1.37
N GLU A 162 3.25 -2.01 1.39
CA GLU A 162 4.16 -2.91 2.09
C GLU A 162 4.37 -4.19 1.26
N GLY A 163 5.62 -4.59 1.15
CA GLY A 163 6.03 -5.83 0.49
C GLY A 163 7.01 -6.62 1.34
N SER A 164 7.42 -7.78 0.86
CA SER A 164 8.35 -8.67 1.58
C SER A 164 9.69 -8.01 1.92
N TYR A 165 10.13 -7.03 1.13
CA TYR A 165 11.45 -6.41 1.24
C TYR A 165 11.43 -4.97 1.71
N ALA A 166 10.31 -4.25 1.54
CA ALA A 166 10.24 -2.83 1.82
C ALA A 166 8.85 -2.35 2.19
N GLN A 167 8.81 -1.24 2.90
CA GLN A 167 7.63 -0.41 3.16
C GLN A 167 7.73 0.87 2.34
N VAL A 168 6.58 1.33 1.82
CA VAL A 168 6.49 2.56 1.03
C VAL A 168 5.64 3.57 1.79
N PHE A 169 6.22 4.71 2.09
CA PHE A 169 5.54 5.82 2.76
C PHE A 169 5.37 7.00 1.81
N LYS A 170 4.23 7.65 1.86
CA LYS A 170 3.97 8.92 1.17
C LYS A 170 4.12 10.08 2.16
N TYR A 171 4.70 11.19 1.72
CA TYR A 171 4.65 12.45 2.44
C TYR A 171 4.46 13.62 1.48
N LYS A 172 3.90 14.71 2.00
CA LYS A 172 3.79 15.97 1.27
C LYS A 172 4.92 16.90 1.73
N ASP A 173 5.71 17.36 0.80
CA ASP A 173 6.66 18.45 1.05
C ASP A 173 5.93 19.78 0.81
N GLU A 174 5.75 20.56 1.88
CA GLU A 174 5.04 21.83 1.82
C GLU A 174 5.82 22.91 1.07
N PHE A 175 7.16 22.83 1.07
CA PHE A 175 8.00 23.80 0.36
C PHE A 175 7.87 23.64 -1.15
N TYR A 176 7.91 22.43 -1.65
CA TYR A 176 7.70 22.12 -3.08
C TYR A 176 6.23 21.97 -3.44
N ASN A 177 5.32 21.91 -2.45
CA ASN A 177 3.90 21.56 -2.61
C ASN A 177 3.68 20.28 -3.44
N LYS A 178 4.55 19.30 -3.24
CA LYS A 178 4.55 18.02 -3.96
C LYS A 178 4.52 16.83 -3.02
N ASN A 179 3.93 15.74 -3.50
CA ASN A 179 4.01 14.45 -2.83
C ASN A 179 5.29 13.71 -3.24
N PHE A 180 5.89 13.03 -2.29
CA PHE A 180 7.04 12.17 -2.47
C PHE A 180 6.81 10.84 -1.76
N ILE A 181 7.61 9.84 -2.10
CA ILE A 181 7.66 8.58 -1.38
C ILE A 181 9.00 8.37 -0.70
N ILE A 182 8.95 7.59 0.38
CA ILE A 182 10.11 6.97 1.01
C ILE A 182 9.90 5.47 0.91
N LYS A 183 10.78 4.77 0.22
CA LYS A 183 10.83 3.30 0.25
C LYS A 183 11.90 2.91 1.26
N ARG A 184 11.48 2.19 2.31
CA ARG A 184 12.33 1.79 3.44
C ARG A 184 12.46 0.27 3.47
N ALA A 185 13.67 -0.23 3.57
CA ALA A 185 13.94 -1.65 3.71
C ALA A 185 13.30 -2.21 4.99
N GLN A 186 12.79 -3.43 4.93
CA GLN A 186 12.32 -4.18 6.11
C GLN A 186 13.50 -4.45 7.06
N LYS A 187 13.24 -4.43 8.38
CA LYS A 187 14.29 -4.59 9.40
C LYS A 187 14.96 -5.95 9.42
N ASN A 188 14.28 -6.98 8.94
CA ASN A 188 14.71 -8.37 9.03
C ASN A 188 15.40 -8.88 7.75
N LEU A 189 15.82 -7.99 6.86
CA LEU A 189 16.49 -8.36 5.63
C LEU A 189 17.89 -8.92 5.90
N SER A 190 18.24 -9.98 5.18
CA SER A 190 19.62 -10.47 5.09
C SER A 190 20.51 -9.43 4.40
N LYS A 191 21.84 -9.52 4.58
CA LYS A 191 22.79 -8.65 3.88
C LYS A 191 22.59 -8.64 2.37
N LYS A 192 22.32 -9.81 1.78
CA LYS A 192 22.11 -9.97 0.33
C LYS A 192 20.84 -9.25 -0.14
N GLU A 193 19.78 -9.29 0.65
CA GLU A 193 18.53 -8.58 0.34
C GLU A 193 18.70 -7.07 0.49
N LEU A 194 19.45 -6.64 1.48
CA LEU A 194 19.76 -5.22 1.69
C LEU A 194 20.64 -4.66 0.56
N GLU A 195 21.65 -5.42 0.10
CA GLU A 195 22.45 -5.08 -1.08
C GLU A 195 21.58 -4.98 -2.34
N ARG A 196 20.61 -5.89 -2.50
CA ARG A 196 19.64 -5.85 -3.60
C ARG A 196 18.76 -4.59 -3.53
N PHE A 197 18.28 -4.25 -2.34
CA PHE A 197 17.49 -3.03 -2.12
C PHE A 197 18.29 -1.76 -2.44
N LYS A 198 19.54 -1.68 -2.03
CA LYS A 198 20.43 -0.57 -2.36
C LYS A 198 20.72 -0.49 -3.86
N ARG A 199 20.95 -1.64 -4.50
CA ARG A 199 21.18 -1.73 -5.94
C ARG A 199 19.98 -1.25 -6.75
N GLU A 200 18.77 -1.51 -6.30
CA GLU A 200 17.55 -0.97 -6.93
C GLU A 200 17.63 0.56 -7.05
N TYR A 201 17.97 1.25 -5.97
CA TYR A 201 18.17 2.69 -5.97
C TYR A 201 19.33 3.11 -6.90
N GLU A 202 20.48 2.44 -6.84
CA GLU A 202 21.68 2.78 -7.63
C GLU A 202 21.41 2.66 -9.14
N VAL A 203 20.66 1.65 -9.56
CA VAL A 203 20.27 1.47 -10.96
C VAL A 203 19.30 2.55 -11.39
N MET A 204 18.22 2.78 -10.62
CA MET A 204 17.25 3.82 -10.97
C MET A 204 17.89 5.21 -11.03
N ARG A 205 18.86 5.50 -10.15
CA ARG A 205 19.59 6.78 -10.17
C ARG A 205 20.39 7.02 -11.46
N GLN A 206 20.83 5.96 -12.15
CA GLN A 206 21.57 6.05 -13.41
C GLN A 206 20.64 6.16 -14.63
N LEU A 207 19.35 5.87 -14.46
CA LEU A 207 18.38 5.85 -15.54
C LEU A 207 17.62 7.18 -15.59
N HIS A 208 17.96 8.02 -16.56
CA HIS A 208 17.33 9.31 -16.78
C HIS A 208 16.29 9.23 -17.90
N SER A 209 15.06 8.90 -17.54
CA SER A 209 13.93 8.81 -18.48
C SER A 209 12.64 9.23 -17.79
N PRO A 210 11.72 9.93 -18.48
CA PRO A 210 10.41 10.26 -17.90
C PRO A 210 9.58 9.03 -17.57
N HIS A 211 9.94 7.87 -18.13
CA HIS A 211 9.25 6.59 -17.92
C HIS A 211 9.92 5.68 -16.88
N VAL A 212 10.96 6.13 -16.19
CA VAL A 212 11.55 5.46 -15.01
C VAL A 212 11.22 6.29 -13.79
N LEU A 213 10.87 5.62 -12.69
CA LEU A 213 10.59 6.31 -11.43
C LEU A 213 11.84 7.08 -10.96
N GLU A 214 11.70 8.38 -10.76
CA GLU A 214 12.81 9.23 -10.36
C GLU A 214 13.14 9.02 -8.89
N VAL A 215 14.44 8.78 -8.59
CA VAL A 215 14.94 8.64 -7.22
C VAL A 215 15.91 9.77 -6.89
N TYR A 216 15.86 10.25 -5.65
CA TYR A 216 16.58 11.47 -5.25
C TYR A 216 17.73 11.21 -4.30
N ARG A 217 17.48 10.54 -3.20
CA ARG A 217 18.43 10.37 -2.10
C ARG A 217 18.32 8.98 -1.49
N TYR A 218 19.44 8.40 -1.08
CA TYR A 218 19.52 7.21 -0.23
C TYR A 218 20.02 7.58 1.16
N ASP A 219 19.42 7.04 2.21
CA ASP A 219 19.85 7.14 3.59
C ASP A 219 20.43 5.79 4.04
N GLU A 220 21.76 5.74 4.19
CA GLU A 220 22.49 4.53 4.59
C GLU A 220 22.15 4.08 6.01
N THR A 221 21.80 5.02 6.91
CA THR A 221 21.53 4.71 8.32
C THR A 221 20.18 4.03 8.49
N ARG A 222 19.21 4.47 7.70
CA ARG A 222 17.83 3.96 7.76
C ARG A 222 17.52 2.92 6.70
N HIS A 223 18.44 2.71 5.76
CA HIS A 223 18.23 1.88 4.59
C HIS A 223 16.93 2.26 3.86
N GLU A 224 16.80 3.52 3.50
CA GLU A 224 15.66 4.06 2.80
C GLU A 224 16.07 4.98 1.66
N TYR A 225 15.25 5.08 0.64
CA TYR A 225 15.44 6.07 -0.41
C TYR A 225 14.17 6.87 -0.68
N TYR A 226 14.39 8.06 -1.20
CA TYR A 226 13.36 9.04 -1.55
C TYR A 226 13.14 9.02 -3.06
N ALA A 227 11.87 9.03 -3.49
CA ALA A 227 11.52 9.03 -4.90
C ALA A 227 10.29 9.88 -5.19
N GLU A 228 10.01 10.12 -6.47
CA GLU A 228 8.78 10.77 -6.89
C GLU A 228 7.57 9.92 -6.51
N TYR A 229 6.43 10.59 -6.33
CA TYR A 229 5.16 9.94 -6.06
C TYR A 229 4.45 9.63 -7.38
N ALA A 230 3.98 8.40 -7.52
CA ALA A 230 3.04 8.01 -8.56
C ALA A 230 1.65 7.76 -7.94
N ASP A 231 0.59 8.01 -8.70
CA ASP A 231 -0.77 8.01 -8.17
C ASP A 231 -1.28 6.60 -7.89
N GLU A 232 -0.98 5.65 -8.79
CA GLU A 232 -1.40 4.26 -8.63
C GLU A 232 -0.54 3.28 -9.45
N THR A 233 -0.71 1.99 -9.17
CA THR A 233 -0.13 0.91 -9.99
C THR A 233 -0.99 0.65 -11.23
N LEU A 234 -0.38 0.12 -12.29
CA LEU A 234 -1.14 -0.30 -13.47
C LEU A 234 -2.16 -1.40 -13.13
N LEU A 235 -1.84 -2.27 -12.16
CA LEU A 235 -2.78 -3.27 -11.66
C LEU A 235 -4.06 -2.63 -11.14
N ARG A 236 -3.92 -1.64 -10.26
CA ARG A 236 -5.05 -0.91 -9.68
C ARG A 236 -5.84 -0.16 -10.74
N TYR A 237 -5.15 0.54 -11.62
CA TYR A 237 -5.78 1.28 -12.71
C TYR A 237 -6.65 0.40 -13.62
N ILE A 238 -6.13 -0.78 -14.03
CA ILE A 238 -6.89 -1.73 -14.87
C ILE A 238 -8.09 -2.29 -14.08
N SER A 239 -7.91 -2.58 -12.80
CA SER A 239 -8.99 -3.13 -11.95
C SER A 239 -10.15 -2.15 -11.79
N HIS A 240 -9.87 -0.84 -11.69
CA HIS A 240 -10.90 0.20 -11.60
C HIS A 240 -11.48 0.61 -12.97
N ASN A 241 -10.82 0.24 -14.07
CA ASN A 241 -11.23 0.57 -15.43
C ASN A 241 -11.32 -0.69 -16.29
N PRO A 242 -12.24 -1.62 -16.03
CA PRO A 242 -12.34 -2.89 -16.77
C PRO A 242 -12.61 -2.67 -18.26
N ASP A 243 -13.35 -1.61 -18.60
CA ASP A 243 -13.70 -1.22 -19.98
C ASP A 243 -12.75 -0.15 -20.55
N LEU A 244 -11.48 -0.17 -20.11
CA LEU A 244 -10.48 0.79 -20.55
C LEU A 244 -10.40 0.83 -22.09
N ASP A 245 -10.54 2.03 -22.64
CA ASP A 245 -10.51 2.27 -24.08
C ASP A 245 -9.22 1.77 -24.73
N ILE A 246 -9.35 1.24 -25.95
CA ILE A 246 -8.23 0.66 -26.71
C ILE A 246 -7.11 1.67 -26.98
N TYR A 247 -7.44 2.94 -27.17
CA TYR A 247 -6.43 3.98 -27.40
C TYR A 247 -5.60 4.24 -26.13
N LYS A 248 -6.24 4.23 -24.95
CA LYS A 248 -5.56 4.33 -23.66
C LYS A 248 -4.66 3.12 -23.41
N ARG A 249 -5.15 1.89 -23.69
CA ARG A 249 -4.33 0.66 -23.61
C ARG A 249 -3.11 0.75 -24.52
N LYS A 250 -3.28 1.15 -25.78
CA LYS A 250 -2.18 1.35 -26.73
C LYS A 250 -1.19 2.42 -26.26
N SER A 251 -1.68 3.52 -25.71
CA SER A 251 -0.83 4.59 -25.16
C SER A 251 0.06 4.06 -24.02
N ILE A 252 -0.50 3.32 -23.06
CA ILE A 252 0.24 2.72 -21.96
C ILE A 252 1.30 1.73 -22.49
N CYS A 253 0.91 0.84 -23.42
CA CYS A 253 1.84 -0.10 -24.03
C CYS A 253 3.00 0.60 -24.76
N ASN A 254 2.72 1.64 -25.55
CA ASN A 254 3.75 2.38 -26.26
C ASN A 254 4.73 3.08 -25.31
N GLN A 255 4.24 3.64 -24.20
CA GLN A 255 5.10 4.26 -23.19
C GLN A 255 5.99 3.20 -22.53
N LEU A 256 5.41 2.03 -22.19
CA LEU A 256 6.16 0.92 -21.60
C LEU A 256 7.25 0.40 -22.57
N PHE A 257 6.93 0.24 -23.84
CA PHE A 257 7.93 -0.15 -24.86
C PHE A 257 9.07 0.85 -24.96
N ARG A 258 8.77 2.15 -24.97
CA ARG A 258 9.81 3.20 -24.97
C ARG A 258 10.68 3.12 -23.71
N CYS A 259 10.06 2.90 -22.55
CA CYS A 259 10.78 2.71 -21.30
C CYS A 259 11.74 1.51 -21.38
N LEU A 260 11.22 0.35 -21.77
CA LEU A 260 12.02 -0.89 -21.85
C LEU A 260 13.14 -0.77 -22.89
N SER A 261 12.86 -0.17 -24.06
CA SER A 261 13.89 0.09 -25.07
C SER A 261 15.02 0.97 -24.52
N TYR A 262 14.67 2.01 -23.75
CA TYR A 262 15.66 2.86 -23.08
C TYR A 262 16.46 2.08 -22.04
N VAL A 263 15.81 1.32 -21.15
CA VAL A 263 16.46 0.51 -20.10
C VAL A 263 17.41 -0.50 -20.74
N HIS A 264 16.97 -1.19 -21.81
CA HIS A 264 17.81 -2.15 -22.55
C HIS A 264 18.98 -1.47 -23.26
N SER A 265 18.80 -0.27 -23.82
CA SER A 265 19.90 0.50 -24.45
C SER A 265 21.00 0.90 -23.45
N LYS A 266 20.64 0.96 -22.14
CA LYS A 266 21.61 1.15 -21.06
C LYS A 266 22.21 -0.16 -20.55
N GLY A 267 21.87 -1.29 -21.19
CA GLY A 267 22.36 -2.61 -20.84
C GLY A 267 21.65 -3.29 -19.68
N TYR A 268 20.60 -2.71 -19.13
CA TYR A 268 19.87 -3.31 -18.03
C TYR A 268 18.70 -4.17 -18.50
N LEU A 269 18.49 -5.31 -17.84
CA LEU A 269 17.29 -6.14 -17.99
C LEU A 269 16.50 -6.11 -16.69
N HIS A 270 15.24 -5.67 -16.72
CA HIS A 270 14.42 -5.47 -15.52
C HIS A 270 14.12 -6.76 -14.75
N ARG A 271 13.79 -7.85 -15.44
CA ARG A 271 13.55 -9.21 -14.95
C ARG A 271 12.36 -9.41 -13.99
N ASP A 272 11.69 -8.35 -13.57
CA ASP A 272 10.53 -8.41 -12.71
C ASP A 272 9.42 -7.48 -13.20
N LEU A 273 9.12 -7.58 -14.49
CA LEU A 273 8.07 -6.77 -15.10
C LEU A 273 6.70 -7.31 -14.70
N SER A 274 5.97 -6.55 -13.89
CA SER A 274 4.63 -6.87 -13.42
C SER A 274 3.74 -5.62 -13.41
N PHE A 275 2.43 -5.80 -13.35
CA PHE A 275 1.50 -4.67 -13.28
C PHE A 275 1.61 -3.87 -11.97
N THR A 276 2.20 -4.44 -10.92
CA THR A 276 2.49 -3.76 -9.66
C THR A 276 3.73 -2.88 -9.73
N ASN A 277 4.69 -3.21 -10.61
CA ASN A 277 5.94 -2.48 -10.79
C ASN A 277 5.85 -1.42 -11.90
N ILE A 278 4.70 -1.35 -12.58
CA ILE A 278 4.35 -0.30 -13.54
C ILE A 278 3.41 0.66 -12.81
N LEU A 279 3.85 1.91 -12.68
CA LEU A 279 3.13 2.96 -11.98
C LEU A 279 2.57 3.97 -12.98
N LEU A 280 1.54 4.70 -12.57
CA LEU A 280 0.92 5.76 -13.37
C LEU A 280 0.95 7.07 -12.59
N VAL A 281 1.33 8.13 -13.30
CA VAL A 281 1.17 9.52 -12.86
C VAL A 281 0.10 10.16 -13.72
N HIS A 282 -0.94 10.70 -13.09
CA HIS A 282 -2.05 11.34 -13.78
C HIS A 282 -1.86 12.85 -13.79
N TYR A 283 -2.16 13.48 -14.93
CA TYR A 283 -2.09 14.91 -15.11
C TYR A 283 -3.48 15.53 -15.29
N GLU A 284 -3.62 16.81 -14.95
CA GLU A 284 -4.88 17.53 -15.02
C GLU A 284 -5.46 17.63 -16.45
N ASP A 285 -4.62 17.49 -17.48
CA ASP A 285 -5.01 17.44 -18.88
C ASP A 285 -5.64 16.09 -19.31
N GLY A 286 -5.78 15.15 -18.37
CA GLY A 286 -6.33 13.81 -18.60
C GLY A 286 -5.31 12.81 -19.15
N ASN A 287 -4.05 13.20 -19.34
CA ASN A 287 -2.98 12.29 -19.74
C ASN A 287 -2.45 11.52 -18.54
N SER A 288 -1.92 10.32 -18.82
CA SER A 288 -1.23 9.50 -17.82
C SER A 288 0.15 9.12 -18.32
N MET A 289 1.13 9.21 -17.43
CA MET A 289 2.51 8.81 -17.71
C MET A 289 2.83 7.51 -17.01
N VAL A 290 3.35 6.55 -17.78
CA VAL A 290 3.86 5.28 -17.26
C VAL A 290 5.24 5.51 -16.66
N LYS A 291 5.43 4.97 -15.44
CA LYS A 291 6.70 4.95 -14.71
C LYS A 291 7.04 3.50 -14.34
N LEU A 292 8.22 3.04 -14.73
CA LEU A 292 8.73 1.73 -14.33
C LEU A 292 9.52 1.86 -13.03
N SER A 293 9.24 0.96 -12.07
CA SER A 293 9.86 0.92 -10.74
C SER A 293 10.36 -0.49 -10.41
N ASP A 294 11.03 -0.65 -9.29
CA ASP A 294 11.50 -1.93 -8.74
C ASP A 294 12.54 -2.66 -9.60
N PHE A 295 13.73 -2.09 -9.64
CA PHE A 295 14.89 -2.66 -10.36
C PHE A 295 15.74 -3.62 -9.51
N GLY A 296 15.20 -4.18 -8.42
CA GLY A 296 15.93 -5.04 -7.50
C GLY A 296 16.44 -6.37 -8.10
N LEU A 297 15.86 -6.83 -9.20
CA LEU A 297 16.25 -8.06 -9.92
C LEU A 297 17.06 -7.80 -11.21
N VAL A 298 17.44 -6.57 -11.45
CA VAL A 298 18.17 -6.16 -12.65
C VAL A 298 19.48 -6.92 -12.83
N LYS A 299 19.74 -7.33 -14.08
CA LYS A 299 21.06 -7.83 -14.52
C LYS A 299 21.80 -6.73 -15.28
N GLU A 300 23.07 -6.53 -14.90
CA GLU A 300 24.01 -5.70 -15.64
C GLU A 300 24.68 -6.49 -16.79
N PRO A 301 25.12 -5.82 -17.85
CA PRO A 301 25.69 -6.48 -19.04
C PRO A 301 26.96 -7.29 -18.76
N ASP A 302 27.79 -6.85 -17.80
CA ASP A 302 29.13 -7.39 -17.56
C ASP A 302 29.22 -8.53 -16.56
N SER A 303 28.10 -9.02 -16.00
CA SER A 303 28.13 -10.18 -15.13
C SER A 303 28.23 -11.47 -15.96
N THR A 304 29.45 -11.86 -16.33
CA THR A 304 29.78 -13.08 -17.11
C THR A 304 29.46 -14.40 -16.40
N LEU A 305 28.79 -14.38 -15.26
CA LEU A 305 28.44 -15.57 -14.48
C LEU A 305 26.94 -15.64 -14.20
N THR A 306 26.18 -16.01 -15.23
CA THR A 306 24.91 -16.69 -14.98
C THR A 306 24.73 -17.77 -16.02
N SER A 307 24.80 -19.01 -15.56
CA SER A 307 24.30 -20.18 -16.28
C SER A 307 22.87 -19.92 -16.77
N ILE A 308 22.57 -20.47 -17.93
CA ILE A 308 21.28 -20.41 -18.64
C ILE A 308 20.12 -20.96 -17.79
N ASP A 309 20.39 -21.49 -16.61
CA ASP A 309 19.48 -22.18 -15.70
C ASP A 309 18.84 -21.33 -14.60
N SER A 310 18.96 -20.00 -14.62
CA SER A 310 18.16 -19.19 -13.70
C SER A 310 16.72 -19.11 -14.21
N GLU A 311 15.92 -20.07 -13.79
CA GLU A 311 14.46 -20.10 -13.96
C GLU A 311 13.85 -18.74 -13.64
N ILE A 312 13.02 -18.28 -14.55
CA ILE A 312 12.10 -17.17 -14.32
C ILE A 312 11.07 -17.65 -13.30
N LYS A 313 11.33 -17.42 -12.03
CA LYS A 313 10.33 -17.61 -10.96
C LYS A 313 9.37 -16.43 -10.98
N GLY A 314 8.42 -16.46 -11.92
CA GLY A 314 7.18 -15.70 -11.78
C GLY A 314 6.30 -16.41 -10.77
N SER A 315 5.74 -15.68 -9.81
CA SER A 315 4.71 -16.21 -8.90
C SER A 315 3.48 -16.60 -9.71
N LEU A 316 3.28 -17.90 -9.92
CA LEU A 316 2.15 -18.51 -10.66
C LEU A 316 0.85 -18.58 -9.83
N ASN A 317 0.63 -17.72 -8.86
CA ASN A 317 -0.55 -17.80 -8.00
C ASN A 317 -1.73 -16.91 -8.42
N ASP A 318 -1.65 -16.24 -9.57
CA ASP A 318 -2.83 -15.58 -10.16
C ASP A 318 -3.39 -16.43 -11.31
N SER A 319 -4.36 -17.27 -11.00
CA SER A 319 -5.02 -18.20 -11.93
C SER A 319 -5.81 -17.51 -13.07
N ASN A 320 -5.81 -16.19 -13.18
CA ASN A 320 -6.55 -15.43 -14.19
C ASN A 320 -5.72 -14.47 -15.05
N LEU A 321 -4.41 -14.38 -14.85
CA LEU A 321 -3.54 -13.54 -15.69
C LEU A 321 -2.57 -14.43 -16.48
N ARG A 322 -2.88 -14.68 -17.75
CA ARG A 322 -1.88 -15.19 -18.69
C ARG A 322 -0.77 -14.15 -18.79
N VAL A 323 0.35 -14.44 -18.14
CA VAL A 323 1.61 -13.72 -18.33
C VAL A 323 1.98 -13.87 -19.82
N ILE A 324 1.80 -12.80 -20.57
CA ILE A 324 2.41 -12.70 -21.90
C ILE A 324 3.90 -12.54 -21.62
N GLY A 325 4.63 -13.64 -21.71
CA GLY A 325 6.08 -13.67 -21.58
C GLY A 325 6.71 -12.93 -22.76
N PHE A 326 7.01 -11.65 -22.61
CA PHE A 326 7.73 -10.83 -23.59
C PHE A 326 9.23 -11.14 -23.68
N THR A 327 9.69 -12.26 -23.14
CA THR A 327 11.12 -12.61 -23.14
C THR A 327 11.54 -13.58 -24.24
N LYS A 328 10.65 -13.98 -25.15
CA LYS A 328 11.02 -14.76 -26.33
C LYS A 328 10.60 -14.02 -27.59
N ALA A 329 11.60 -13.59 -28.35
CA ALA A 329 11.61 -13.14 -29.73
C ALA A 329 11.91 -11.65 -29.93
N ILE A 330 13.20 -11.31 -29.82
CA ILE A 330 13.80 -10.37 -30.75
C ILE A 330 14.94 -11.15 -31.41
N PRO A 331 14.81 -11.58 -32.67
CA PRO A 331 15.96 -12.08 -33.44
C PRO A 331 16.91 -10.90 -33.67
N HIS A 332 18.15 -11.07 -33.33
CA HIS A 332 19.22 -10.21 -33.81
C HIS A 332 19.36 -10.41 -35.32
N ASN A 333 19.11 -9.36 -36.08
CA ASN A 333 19.74 -9.07 -37.35
C ASN A 333 20.54 -7.79 -37.21
#